data_7726524580b584ce43ace397aeff1019
#
_entry.id   7726524580b584ce43ace397aeff1019
#
_cell.length_a   1.000
_cell.length_b   1.000
_cell.length_c   1.000
_cell.angle_alpha   90.00
_cell.angle_beta   90.00
_cell.angle_gamma   90.00
#
_symmetry.space_group_name_H-M   'P 1'
#
loop_
_entity.id
_entity.type
_entity.pdbx_description
1 polymer ?
#
loop_
_entity_poly.entity_id
_entity_poly.type
_entity_poly.pdbx_seq_one_letter_code
_entity_poly.pdbx_strand_id
1 'polypeptide(L)'
;MHIIGIPKEIKEFERRVSIVPNEIRRLLKDYTNNNDKPIIYVQADAGQGAGYSDEDYIESGATILNTIEEVYNYANIIVKVKEPQKREYSLITSRHTILSFFHFAGNNSLIEAMYYSNAKCYAYETIQDDKGIFPILSPMSIIAGKKSMIEADKFINNGRTSNKYAIITIIGVGNVGKAAAEQAILLGYENINLIDNNYEKIKNIEKHNPTIYKSYEMNDKNLKKLLIFSDIVISSIYNNGMKASKIITNDLLDLMSSNICNSRCSLKRPIIMDVAIDQGGTTEQSLPTTLEKPIIQYKKTHIYCVPNIPSTEPTEASIKLSNAIYPYLCSLLSVNTCDSNSNDKYLRELDRAKYVNY
;
A
#
# COMPACT_ATOMS: atom_id res chain seq x y z
N MET A 1 -3.60 -9.96 -30.67
CA MET A 1 -3.40 -8.51 -30.51
C MET A 1 -3.75 -8.14 -29.06
N HIS A 2 -2.83 -7.53 -28.33
CA HIS A 2 -2.99 -7.10 -26.94
C HIS A 2 -3.49 -5.66 -26.91
N ILE A 3 -4.55 -5.41 -26.16
CA ILE A 3 -5.15 -4.08 -26.00
C ILE A 3 -5.24 -3.81 -24.50
N ILE A 4 -4.46 -2.85 -24.02
CA ILE A 4 -4.38 -2.47 -22.61
C ILE A 4 -5.35 -1.31 -22.36
N GLY A 5 -6.15 -1.43 -21.32
CA GLY A 5 -7.03 -0.38 -20.82
C GLY A 5 -6.61 0.09 -19.43
N ILE A 6 -6.46 1.39 -19.27
CA ILE A 6 -6.16 2.04 -17.99
C ILE A 6 -7.36 2.95 -17.65
N PRO A 7 -8.35 2.43 -16.91
CA PRO A 7 -9.50 3.24 -16.50
C PRO A 7 -9.11 4.23 -15.39
N LYS A 8 -9.86 5.32 -15.30
CA LYS A 8 -9.80 6.24 -14.17
C LYS A 8 -10.28 5.53 -12.91
N GLU A 9 -9.54 5.67 -11.82
CA GLU A 9 -9.97 5.12 -10.53
C GLU A 9 -11.20 5.87 -10.02
N ILE A 10 -12.18 5.10 -9.59
CA ILE A 10 -13.48 5.62 -9.12
C ILE A 10 -13.75 5.31 -7.64
N LYS A 11 -12.82 4.60 -6.99
CA LYS A 11 -12.87 4.39 -5.55
C LYS A 11 -12.63 5.72 -4.84
N GLU A 12 -13.41 5.99 -3.84
CA GLU A 12 -13.32 7.23 -3.07
C GLU A 12 -11.90 7.46 -2.55
N PHE A 13 -11.38 8.68 -2.70
CA PHE A 13 -10.02 9.11 -2.32
C PHE A 13 -8.87 8.38 -3.03
N GLU A 14 -9.12 7.55 -4.06
CA GLU A 14 -8.04 7.01 -4.88
C GLU A 14 -7.63 8.03 -5.94
N ARG A 15 -6.37 8.46 -5.88
CA ARG A 15 -5.81 9.49 -6.75
C ARG A 15 -4.66 8.97 -7.62
N ARG A 16 -4.23 7.74 -7.39
CA ARG A 16 -3.16 7.11 -8.17
C ARG A 16 -3.67 6.65 -9.53
N VAL A 17 -2.73 6.43 -10.44
CA VAL A 17 -2.95 5.72 -11.70
C VAL A 17 -2.02 4.50 -11.75
N SER A 18 -2.47 3.44 -12.38
CA SER A 18 -1.74 2.16 -12.42
C SER A 18 -0.48 2.21 -13.28
N ILE A 19 -0.53 2.88 -14.43
CA ILE A 19 0.59 3.03 -15.36
C ILE A 19 0.79 4.51 -15.68
N VAL A 20 1.99 5.02 -15.46
CA VAL A 20 2.36 6.41 -15.77
C VAL A 20 2.84 6.55 -17.22
N PRO A 21 2.79 7.74 -17.84
CA PRO A 21 3.16 7.96 -19.25
C PRO A 21 4.57 7.46 -19.60
N ASN A 22 5.54 7.62 -18.71
CA ASN A 22 6.91 7.14 -18.94
C ASN A 22 7.00 5.63 -19.14
N GLU A 23 6.20 4.84 -18.38
CA GLU A 23 6.20 3.38 -18.51
C GLU A 23 5.47 2.92 -19.78
N ILE A 24 4.48 3.69 -20.25
CA ILE A 24 3.87 3.46 -21.56
C ILE A 24 4.90 3.66 -22.67
N ARG A 25 5.62 4.78 -22.65
CA ARG A 25 6.68 5.08 -23.63
C ARG A 25 7.75 3.99 -23.62
N ARG A 26 8.15 3.54 -22.44
CA ARG A 26 9.10 2.44 -22.27
C ARG A 26 8.55 1.14 -22.86
N LEU A 27 7.32 0.76 -22.54
CA LEU A 27 6.69 -0.47 -23.05
C LEU A 27 6.64 -0.48 -24.57
N LEU A 28 6.19 0.61 -25.18
CA LEU A 28 6.10 0.73 -26.64
C LEU A 28 7.47 0.74 -27.34
N LYS A 29 8.52 1.22 -26.64
CA LYS A 29 9.90 1.19 -27.14
C LYS A 29 10.50 -0.22 -27.04
N ASP A 30 10.27 -0.90 -25.92
CA ASP A 30 10.83 -2.25 -25.66
C ASP A 30 10.13 -3.32 -26.52
N TYR A 31 8.96 -2.98 -27.08
CA TYR A 31 8.24 -3.87 -27.99
C TYR A 31 8.84 -3.79 -29.41
N THR A 32 9.74 -4.72 -29.73
CA THR A 32 10.51 -4.69 -31.00
C THR A 32 9.75 -5.20 -32.22
N ASN A 33 8.67 -5.95 -32.03
CA ASN A 33 7.87 -6.49 -33.12
C ASN A 33 6.80 -5.50 -33.56
N ASN A 34 7.07 -4.71 -34.61
CA ASN A 34 6.17 -3.66 -35.10
C ASN A 34 4.78 -4.14 -35.55
N ASN A 35 4.65 -5.44 -35.92
CA ASN A 35 3.38 -5.97 -36.42
C ASN A 35 2.38 -6.33 -35.31
N ASP A 36 2.82 -6.34 -34.03
CA ASP A 36 2.02 -6.80 -32.89
C ASP A 36 2.06 -5.86 -31.68
N LYS A 37 2.48 -4.59 -31.90
CA LYS A 37 2.50 -3.59 -30.81
C LYS A 37 1.16 -3.53 -30.08
N PRO A 38 1.17 -3.51 -28.73
CA PRO A 38 -0.05 -3.35 -27.98
C PRO A 38 -0.66 -1.97 -28.23
N ILE A 39 -1.99 -1.93 -28.31
CA ILE A 39 -2.73 -0.67 -28.27
C ILE A 39 -2.98 -0.33 -26.81
N ILE A 40 -2.80 0.92 -26.44
CA ILE A 40 -3.00 1.39 -25.07
C ILE A 40 -4.07 2.47 -25.04
N TYR A 41 -5.15 2.16 -24.36
CA TYR A 41 -6.25 3.08 -24.09
C TYR A 41 -6.18 3.57 -22.65
N VAL A 42 -6.31 4.86 -22.45
CA VAL A 42 -6.36 5.50 -21.13
C VAL A 42 -7.66 6.29 -21.06
N GLN A 43 -8.39 6.15 -19.97
CA GLN A 43 -9.59 6.98 -19.78
C GLN A 43 -9.17 8.44 -19.52
N ALA A 44 -9.93 9.38 -20.06
CA ALA A 44 -9.75 10.80 -19.82
C ALA A 44 -9.64 11.11 -18.31
N ASP A 45 -8.72 11.98 -17.96
CA ASP A 45 -8.36 12.36 -16.58
C ASP A 45 -7.87 11.20 -15.67
N ALA A 46 -7.53 10.03 -16.18
CA ALA A 46 -7.09 8.91 -15.35
C ALA A 46 -5.79 9.24 -14.58
N GLY A 47 -4.90 10.02 -15.17
CA GLY A 47 -3.62 10.43 -14.55
C GLY A 47 -3.69 11.70 -13.71
N GLN A 48 -4.77 12.47 -13.80
CA GLN A 48 -4.87 13.82 -13.22
C GLN A 48 -4.58 13.85 -11.71
N GLY A 49 -5.10 12.88 -10.97
CA GLY A 49 -4.86 12.77 -9.53
C GLY A 49 -3.40 12.53 -9.16
N ALA A 50 -2.61 11.96 -10.08
CA ALA A 50 -1.18 11.69 -9.93
C ALA A 50 -0.29 12.76 -10.58
N GLY A 51 -0.88 13.83 -11.16
CA GLY A 51 -0.17 14.95 -11.78
C GLY A 51 0.17 14.74 -13.25
N TYR A 52 -0.51 13.83 -13.96
CA TYR A 52 -0.35 13.59 -15.40
C TYR A 52 -1.60 14.02 -16.16
N SER A 53 -1.42 14.80 -17.22
CA SER A 53 -2.50 15.22 -18.12
C SER A 53 -2.79 14.15 -19.18
N ASP A 54 -3.91 14.32 -19.90
CA ASP A 54 -4.23 13.45 -21.05
C ASP A 54 -3.21 13.64 -22.19
N GLU A 55 -2.66 14.85 -22.34
CA GLU A 55 -1.60 15.16 -23.30
C GLU A 55 -0.33 14.36 -23.01
N ASP A 56 0.07 14.22 -21.74
CA ASP A 56 1.24 13.39 -21.34
C ASP A 56 1.06 11.93 -21.82
N TYR A 57 -0.16 11.41 -21.74
CA TYR A 57 -0.49 10.06 -22.20
C TYR A 57 -0.49 9.96 -23.73
N ILE A 58 -1.04 10.96 -24.44
CA ILE A 58 -1.01 11.01 -25.90
C ILE A 58 0.44 11.05 -26.40
N GLU A 59 1.28 11.89 -25.81
CA GLU A 59 2.71 11.98 -26.14
C GLU A 59 3.48 10.69 -25.83
N SER A 60 3.00 9.89 -24.89
CA SER A 60 3.57 8.58 -24.59
C SER A 60 3.19 7.48 -25.59
N GLY A 61 2.22 7.76 -26.48
CA GLY A 61 1.72 6.84 -27.50
C GLY A 61 0.42 6.13 -27.12
N ALA A 62 -0.27 6.58 -26.06
CA ALA A 62 -1.61 6.09 -25.72
C ALA A 62 -2.70 6.86 -26.49
N THR A 63 -3.89 6.27 -26.53
CA THR A 63 -5.10 6.91 -27.04
C THR A 63 -6.05 7.16 -25.87
N ILE A 64 -6.59 8.38 -25.78
CA ILE A 64 -7.55 8.73 -24.75
C ILE A 64 -8.96 8.32 -25.18
N LEU A 65 -9.69 7.71 -24.24
CA LEU A 65 -11.12 7.39 -24.35
C LEU A 65 -11.90 8.15 -23.29
N ASN A 66 -13.11 8.58 -23.65
CA ASN A 66 -13.88 9.48 -22.76
C ASN A 66 -14.52 8.75 -21.58
N THR A 67 -14.91 7.49 -21.74
CA THR A 67 -15.72 6.77 -20.77
C THR A 67 -15.06 5.47 -20.35
N ILE A 68 -15.41 5.01 -19.13
CA ILE A 68 -14.93 3.73 -18.61
C ILE A 68 -15.50 2.56 -19.44
N GLU A 69 -16.72 2.69 -19.94
CA GLU A 69 -17.40 1.72 -20.81
C GLU A 69 -16.59 1.50 -22.10
N GLU A 70 -16.10 2.57 -22.71
CA GLU A 70 -15.23 2.48 -23.90
C GLU A 70 -13.94 1.73 -23.58
N VAL A 71 -13.28 2.05 -22.44
CA VAL A 71 -12.05 1.37 -22.03
C VAL A 71 -12.28 -0.14 -21.87
N TYR A 72 -13.32 -0.56 -21.14
CA TYR A 72 -13.65 -1.96 -20.99
C TYR A 72 -14.13 -2.61 -22.29
N ASN A 73 -14.77 -1.86 -23.16
CA ASN A 73 -15.25 -2.39 -24.44
C ASN A 73 -14.14 -2.68 -25.44
N TYR A 74 -13.09 -1.87 -25.47
CA TYR A 74 -11.99 -2.04 -26.42
C TYR A 74 -10.85 -2.89 -25.88
N ALA A 75 -10.52 -2.78 -24.59
CA ALA A 75 -9.39 -3.47 -23.99
C ALA A 75 -9.68 -4.95 -23.69
N ASN A 76 -8.63 -5.77 -23.65
CA ASN A 76 -8.66 -7.13 -23.13
C ASN A 76 -7.74 -7.32 -21.91
N ILE A 77 -6.84 -6.38 -21.64
CA ILE A 77 -6.03 -6.33 -20.42
C ILE A 77 -6.37 -5.02 -19.69
N ILE A 78 -6.98 -5.12 -18.54
CA ILE A 78 -7.34 -3.98 -17.70
C ILE A 78 -6.33 -3.85 -16.56
N VAL A 79 -5.69 -2.69 -16.46
CA VAL A 79 -4.68 -2.42 -15.43
C VAL A 79 -5.17 -1.30 -14.54
N LYS A 80 -5.45 -1.63 -13.27
CA LYS A 80 -6.01 -0.73 -12.26
C LYS A 80 -5.12 -0.64 -11.04
N VAL A 81 -5.36 0.36 -10.21
CA VAL A 81 -4.79 0.42 -8.85
C VAL A 81 -5.65 -0.38 -7.88
N LYS A 82 -6.95 -0.07 -7.82
CA LYS A 82 -7.90 -0.68 -6.88
C LYS A 82 -8.83 -1.68 -7.58
N GLU A 83 -9.43 -2.52 -6.76
CA GLU A 83 -10.45 -3.48 -7.17
C GLU A 83 -11.56 -2.81 -7.98
N PRO A 84 -12.13 -3.51 -8.97
CA PRO A 84 -13.32 -3.01 -9.66
C PRO A 84 -14.43 -2.66 -8.67
N GLN A 85 -15.04 -1.50 -8.85
CA GLN A 85 -16.17 -1.05 -8.04
C GLN A 85 -17.49 -1.60 -8.62
N LYS A 86 -18.56 -1.64 -7.83
CA LYS A 86 -19.85 -2.26 -8.20
C LYS A 86 -20.36 -1.85 -9.59
N ARG A 87 -20.18 -0.58 -9.99
CA ARG A 87 -20.62 -0.10 -11.31
C ARG A 87 -19.76 -0.60 -12.47
N GLU A 88 -18.56 -1.14 -12.19
CA GLU A 88 -17.69 -1.73 -13.21
C GLU A 88 -18.00 -3.22 -13.44
N TYR A 89 -18.70 -3.89 -12.51
CA TYR A 89 -18.93 -5.34 -12.58
C TYR A 89 -19.60 -5.77 -13.88
N SER A 90 -20.60 -5.01 -14.35
CA SER A 90 -21.32 -5.31 -15.59
C SER A 90 -20.50 -5.13 -16.86
N LEU A 91 -19.37 -4.44 -16.78
CA LEU A 91 -18.45 -4.21 -17.90
C LEU A 91 -17.43 -5.35 -18.06
N ILE A 92 -17.26 -6.14 -16.99
CA ILE A 92 -16.26 -7.21 -16.94
C ILE A 92 -16.82 -8.50 -17.54
N THR A 93 -16.07 -9.11 -18.45
CA THR A 93 -16.44 -10.35 -19.13
C THR A 93 -15.25 -11.32 -19.20
N SER A 94 -15.46 -12.54 -19.65
CA SER A 94 -14.45 -13.59 -19.78
C SER A 94 -13.27 -13.25 -20.73
N ARG A 95 -13.40 -12.20 -21.55
CA ARG A 95 -12.31 -11.73 -22.41
C ARG A 95 -11.26 -10.92 -21.65
N HIS A 96 -11.59 -10.44 -20.43
CA HIS A 96 -10.72 -9.54 -19.68
C HIS A 96 -9.70 -10.31 -18.83
N THR A 97 -8.49 -9.80 -18.86
CA THR A 97 -7.45 -10.05 -17.86
C THR A 97 -7.30 -8.79 -17.02
N ILE A 98 -7.51 -8.88 -15.71
CA ILE A 98 -7.51 -7.72 -14.82
C ILE A 98 -6.35 -7.84 -13.83
N LEU A 99 -5.54 -6.78 -13.76
CA LEU A 99 -4.46 -6.62 -12.79
C LEU A 99 -4.81 -5.47 -11.84
N SER A 100 -4.92 -5.74 -10.55
CA SER A 100 -5.21 -4.72 -9.53
C SER A 100 -4.92 -5.22 -8.11
N PHE A 101 -4.97 -4.33 -7.12
CA PHE A 101 -5.17 -4.70 -5.72
C PHE A 101 -6.63 -5.07 -5.52
N PHE A 102 -6.95 -6.36 -5.47
CA PHE A 102 -8.33 -6.84 -5.37
C PHE A 102 -8.86 -6.85 -3.95
N HIS A 103 -8.04 -7.20 -2.98
CA HIS A 103 -8.48 -7.35 -1.58
C HIS A 103 -9.72 -8.23 -1.46
N PHE A 104 -9.73 -9.41 -2.07
CA PHE A 104 -10.87 -10.34 -2.11
C PHE A 104 -11.36 -10.72 -0.71
N ALA A 105 -10.47 -10.80 0.28
CA ALA A 105 -10.85 -11.16 1.64
C ALA A 105 -11.88 -10.17 2.21
N GLY A 106 -13.07 -10.67 2.48
CA GLY A 106 -14.17 -9.89 3.06
C GLY A 106 -15.02 -9.09 2.07
N ASN A 107 -14.81 -9.24 0.76
CA ASN A 107 -15.63 -8.61 -0.29
C ASN A 107 -16.37 -9.63 -1.15
N ASN A 108 -17.41 -10.23 -0.57
CA ASN A 108 -18.18 -11.29 -1.24
C ASN A 108 -18.79 -10.83 -2.58
N SER A 109 -19.27 -9.59 -2.67
CA SER A 109 -19.85 -9.08 -3.91
C SER A 109 -18.83 -8.97 -5.05
N LEU A 110 -17.57 -8.66 -4.74
CA LEU A 110 -16.49 -8.66 -5.73
C LEU A 110 -16.14 -10.09 -6.15
N ILE A 111 -16.05 -11.01 -5.20
CA ILE A 111 -15.79 -12.43 -5.47
C ILE A 111 -16.85 -12.98 -6.43
N GLU A 112 -18.12 -12.79 -6.11
CA GLU A 112 -19.24 -13.23 -6.97
C GLU A 112 -19.19 -12.60 -8.35
N ALA A 113 -18.95 -11.30 -8.44
CA ALA A 113 -18.87 -10.60 -9.73
C ALA A 113 -17.73 -11.14 -10.60
N MET A 114 -16.54 -11.37 -10.04
CA MET A 114 -15.40 -11.91 -10.76
C MET A 114 -15.64 -13.38 -11.15
N TYR A 115 -16.26 -14.16 -10.27
CA TYR A 115 -16.66 -15.52 -10.56
C TYR A 115 -17.60 -15.61 -11.78
N TYR A 116 -18.70 -14.87 -11.78
CA TYR A 116 -19.68 -14.91 -12.86
C TYR A 116 -19.16 -14.29 -14.19
N SER A 117 -18.23 -13.35 -14.11
CA SER A 117 -17.62 -12.78 -15.31
C SER A 117 -16.66 -13.73 -16.04
N ASN A 118 -16.12 -14.74 -15.35
CA ASN A 118 -15.04 -15.61 -15.83
C ASN A 118 -13.77 -14.84 -16.27
N ALA A 119 -13.58 -13.62 -15.78
CA ALA A 119 -12.38 -12.83 -16.06
C ALA A 119 -11.14 -13.44 -15.39
N LYS A 120 -9.98 -13.28 -16.01
CA LYS A 120 -8.71 -13.64 -15.36
C LYS A 120 -8.29 -12.52 -14.43
N CYS A 121 -8.17 -12.79 -13.13
CA CYS A 121 -7.82 -11.80 -12.11
C CYS A 121 -6.44 -12.09 -11.52
N TYR A 122 -5.56 -11.11 -11.55
CA TYR A 122 -4.23 -11.14 -10.91
C TYR A 122 -4.20 -10.10 -9.79
N ALA A 123 -4.24 -10.59 -8.55
CA ALA A 123 -4.23 -9.74 -7.35
C ALA A 123 -2.79 -9.35 -7.00
N TYR A 124 -2.46 -8.06 -7.10
CA TYR A 124 -1.12 -7.54 -6.82
C TYR A 124 -0.60 -7.91 -5.44
N GLU A 125 -1.48 -7.95 -4.45
CA GLU A 125 -1.15 -8.29 -3.07
C GLU A 125 -0.80 -9.76 -2.84
N THR A 126 -1.05 -10.63 -3.81
CA THR A 126 -0.73 -12.06 -3.75
C THR A 126 0.44 -12.46 -4.64
N ILE A 127 0.90 -11.55 -5.52
CA ILE A 127 2.07 -11.79 -6.36
C ILE A 127 3.31 -11.84 -5.48
N GLN A 128 3.97 -13.01 -5.46
CA GLN A 128 5.11 -13.27 -4.62
C GLN A 128 6.26 -13.83 -5.45
N ASP A 129 7.47 -13.30 -5.25
CA ASP A 129 8.66 -13.85 -5.90
C ASP A 129 9.13 -15.16 -5.24
N ASP A 130 10.16 -15.79 -5.81
CA ASP A 130 10.70 -17.05 -5.31
C ASP A 130 11.36 -16.94 -3.92
N LYS A 131 11.60 -15.71 -3.43
CA LYS A 131 12.11 -15.41 -2.09
C LYS A 131 11.01 -15.07 -1.08
N GLY A 132 9.75 -15.13 -1.50
CA GLY A 132 8.62 -14.75 -0.65
C GLY A 132 8.38 -13.25 -0.51
N ILE A 133 9.01 -12.42 -1.36
CA ILE A 133 8.81 -10.97 -1.37
C ILE A 133 7.59 -10.65 -2.24
N PHE A 134 6.81 -9.64 -1.86
CA PHE A 134 5.68 -9.12 -2.62
C PHE A 134 6.11 -7.89 -3.44
N PRO A 135 6.54 -8.05 -4.70
CA PRO A 135 7.21 -6.98 -5.46
C PRO A 135 6.32 -5.77 -5.72
N ILE A 136 5.02 -5.97 -5.91
CA ILE A 136 4.07 -4.90 -6.22
C ILE A 136 3.53 -4.26 -4.92
N LEU A 137 3.31 -5.06 -3.86
CA LEU A 137 2.82 -4.56 -2.58
C LEU A 137 3.90 -3.82 -1.79
N SER A 138 5.16 -4.27 -1.85
CA SER A 138 6.26 -3.73 -1.05
C SER A 138 6.49 -2.22 -1.23
N PRO A 139 6.51 -1.65 -2.45
CA PRO A 139 6.64 -0.21 -2.65
C PRO A 139 5.53 0.59 -1.98
N MET A 140 4.30 0.10 -2.02
CA MET A 140 3.15 0.76 -1.37
C MET A 140 3.28 0.72 0.16
N SER A 141 3.72 -0.41 0.70
CA SER A 141 4.01 -0.57 2.12
C SER A 141 5.09 0.40 2.61
N ILE A 142 6.14 0.62 1.82
CA ILE A 142 7.21 1.58 2.15
C ILE A 142 6.66 3.00 2.20
N ILE A 143 5.85 3.40 1.21
CA ILE A 143 5.20 4.73 1.21
C ILE A 143 4.30 4.88 2.43
N ALA A 144 3.47 3.87 2.74
CA ALA A 144 2.59 3.89 3.90
C ALA A 144 3.36 4.09 5.21
N GLY A 145 4.48 3.38 5.40
CA GLY A 145 5.30 3.51 6.60
C GLY A 145 5.94 4.90 6.75
N LYS A 146 6.56 5.41 5.69
CA LYS A 146 7.14 6.76 5.68
C LYS A 146 6.08 7.82 5.97
N LYS A 147 4.96 7.78 5.27
CA LYS A 147 3.89 8.76 5.41
C LYS A 147 3.27 8.73 6.80
N SER A 148 3.03 7.53 7.35
CA SER A 148 2.52 7.40 8.72
C SER A 148 3.42 8.08 9.74
N MET A 149 4.74 7.92 9.63
CA MET A 149 5.67 8.59 10.54
C MET A 149 5.68 10.10 10.36
N ILE A 150 5.60 10.60 9.12
CA ILE A 150 5.51 12.04 8.83
C ILE A 150 4.23 12.64 9.41
N GLU A 151 3.09 11.97 9.25
CA GLU A 151 1.81 12.47 9.81
C GLU A 151 1.80 12.43 11.35
N ALA A 152 2.40 11.41 11.95
CA ALA A 152 2.58 11.35 13.40
C ALA A 152 3.47 12.49 13.91
N ASP A 153 4.57 12.78 13.23
CA ASP A 153 5.47 13.89 13.54
C ASP A 153 4.76 15.25 13.49
N LYS A 154 4.01 15.49 12.40
CA LYS A 154 3.21 16.71 12.25
C LYS A 154 2.20 16.89 13.38
N PHE A 155 1.52 15.81 13.77
CA PHE A 155 0.54 15.83 14.84
C PHE A 155 1.16 16.18 16.18
N ILE A 156 2.27 15.54 16.54
CA ILE A 156 2.94 15.72 17.84
C ILE A 156 3.61 17.07 17.94
N ASN A 157 4.34 17.47 16.91
CA ASN A 157 5.16 18.67 16.94
C ASN A 157 4.41 19.93 16.50
N ASN A 158 3.19 19.80 15.97
CA ASN A 158 2.37 20.91 15.50
C ASN A 158 3.18 21.89 14.58
N GLY A 159 3.97 21.31 13.66
CA GLY A 159 4.82 22.03 12.72
C GLY A 159 6.13 22.59 13.28
N ARG A 160 6.48 22.28 14.54
CA ARG A 160 7.78 22.62 15.15
C ARG A 160 8.83 21.55 14.84
N THR A 161 10.08 21.82 15.18
CA THR A 161 11.15 20.84 15.07
C THR A 161 10.86 19.59 15.88
N SER A 162 11.12 18.43 15.30
CA SER A 162 10.85 17.12 15.91
C SER A 162 11.56 16.99 17.27
N ASN A 163 10.83 16.49 18.25
CA ASN A 163 11.38 16.24 19.57
C ASN A 163 12.16 14.92 19.60
N LYS A 164 13.46 14.98 19.46
CA LYS A 164 14.34 13.81 19.42
C LYS A 164 14.21 12.87 20.65
N TYR A 165 13.71 13.37 21.77
CA TYR A 165 13.52 12.58 23.00
C TYR A 165 12.18 11.85 23.06
N ALA A 166 11.27 12.10 22.11
CA ALA A 166 10.02 11.37 22.04
C ALA A 166 10.28 9.88 21.82
N ILE A 167 9.49 9.06 22.47
CA ILE A 167 9.60 7.60 22.42
C ILE A 167 8.67 7.07 21.34
N ILE A 168 9.26 6.42 20.36
CA ILE A 168 8.55 5.79 19.25
C ILE A 168 8.52 4.28 19.48
N THR A 169 7.36 3.66 19.32
CA THR A 169 7.23 2.20 19.30
C THR A 169 6.64 1.75 17.96
N ILE A 170 7.37 0.86 17.28
CA ILE A 170 6.96 0.26 16.02
C ILE A 170 6.59 -1.19 16.24
N ILE A 171 5.33 -1.50 16.00
CA ILE A 171 4.74 -2.84 16.18
C ILE A 171 4.61 -3.49 14.81
N GLY A 172 5.34 -4.60 14.61
CA GLY A 172 5.46 -5.26 13.32
C GLY A 172 6.49 -4.55 12.43
N VAL A 173 7.70 -5.11 12.32
CA VAL A 173 8.80 -4.50 11.58
C VAL A 173 8.95 -5.15 10.19
N GLY A 174 7.82 -5.21 9.46
CA GLY A 174 7.77 -5.52 8.03
C GLY A 174 8.21 -4.33 7.16
N ASN A 175 7.80 -4.29 5.91
CA ASN A 175 8.13 -3.16 4.99
C ASN A 175 7.60 -1.82 5.52
N VAL A 176 6.38 -1.79 6.07
CA VAL A 176 5.79 -0.60 6.68
C VAL A 176 6.59 -0.14 7.89
N GLY A 177 6.76 -1.03 8.88
CA GLY A 177 7.42 -0.68 10.14
C GLY A 177 8.88 -0.31 9.94
N LYS A 178 9.62 -1.01 9.07
CA LYS A 178 10.99 -0.66 8.72
C LYS A 178 11.07 0.74 8.08
N ALA A 179 10.21 1.03 7.12
CA ALA A 179 10.18 2.33 6.46
C ALA A 179 9.79 3.46 7.43
N ALA A 180 8.88 3.20 8.38
CA ALA A 180 8.55 4.15 9.44
C ALA A 180 9.74 4.38 10.39
N ALA A 181 10.50 3.34 10.77
CA ALA A 181 11.69 3.45 11.58
C ALA A 181 12.80 4.28 10.92
N GLU A 182 13.06 4.02 9.64
CA GLU A 182 14.01 4.78 8.83
C GLU A 182 13.58 6.26 8.71
N GLN A 183 12.28 6.51 8.48
CA GLN A 183 11.75 7.87 8.41
C GLN A 183 11.84 8.59 9.76
N ALA A 184 11.66 7.90 10.87
CA ALA A 184 11.83 8.48 12.21
C ALA A 184 13.27 9.00 12.43
N ILE A 185 14.28 8.24 12.00
CA ILE A 185 15.69 8.68 12.05
C ILE A 185 15.89 9.95 11.20
N LEU A 186 15.34 9.97 9.96
CA LEU A 186 15.44 11.14 9.08
C LEU A 186 14.79 12.39 9.67
N LEU A 187 13.77 12.22 10.52
CA LEU A 187 13.12 13.29 11.27
C LEU A 187 13.87 13.67 12.56
N GLY A 188 14.98 12.99 12.88
CA GLY A 188 15.84 13.30 14.04
C GLY A 188 15.44 12.63 15.35
N TYR A 189 14.58 11.60 15.33
CA TYR A 189 14.25 10.83 16.54
C TYR A 189 15.36 9.87 16.91
N GLU A 190 15.64 9.76 18.22
CA GLU A 190 16.74 8.97 18.76
C GLU A 190 16.29 7.80 19.67
N ASN A 191 14.98 7.67 19.96
CA ASN A 191 14.45 6.63 20.85
C ASN A 191 13.37 5.80 20.14
N ILE A 192 13.80 4.73 19.47
CA ILE A 192 12.91 3.90 18.65
C ILE A 192 12.91 2.46 19.20
N ASN A 193 11.76 2.00 19.67
CA ASN A 193 11.54 0.63 20.08
C ASN A 193 10.96 -0.16 18.91
N LEU A 194 11.56 -1.29 18.61
CA LEU A 194 11.11 -2.25 17.59
C LEU A 194 10.53 -3.47 18.30
N ILE A 195 9.29 -3.84 18.00
CA ILE A 195 8.67 -5.04 18.56
C ILE A 195 8.07 -5.89 17.43
N ASP A 196 8.48 -7.16 17.35
CA ASP A 196 8.09 -8.10 16.30
C ASP A 196 8.14 -9.54 16.83
N ASN A 197 7.39 -10.45 16.22
CA ASN A 197 7.46 -11.89 16.49
C ASN A 197 8.80 -12.48 16.04
N ASN A 198 9.41 -11.94 15.00
CA ASN A 198 10.73 -12.33 14.53
C ASN A 198 11.81 -11.49 15.22
N TYR A 199 12.15 -11.89 16.47
CA TYR A 199 13.12 -11.18 17.28
C TYR A 199 14.51 -11.08 16.65
N GLU A 200 14.98 -12.15 15.99
CA GLU A 200 16.29 -12.14 15.32
C GLU A 200 16.38 -11.11 14.22
N LYS A 201 15.31 -10.95 13.46
CA LYS A 201 15.23 -9.92 12.40
C LYS A 201 15.41 -8.52 12.97
N ILE A 202 14.70 -8.17 14.04
CA ILE A 202 14.77 -6.83 14.61
C ILE A 202 16.08 -6.59 15.36
N LYS A 203 16.67 -7.64 15.97
CA LYS A 203 18.02 -7.58 16.54
C LYS A 203 19.09 -7.26 15.51
N ASN A 204 18.97 -7.78 14.30
CA ASN A 204 19.89 -7.43 13.22
C ASN A 204 19.74 -5.95 12.80
N ILE A 205 18.53 -5.38 12.84
CA ILE A 205 18.31 -3.95 12.60
C ILE A 205 18.95 -3.11 13.71
N GLU A 206 18.75 -3.49 14.97
CA GLU A 206 19.34 -2.81 16.14
C GLU A 206 20.88 -2.77 16.07
N LYS A 207 21.53 -3.85 15.64
CA LYS A 207 23.00 -3.91 15.52
C LYS A 207 23.59 -2.81 14.63
N HIS A 208 22.82 -2.32 13.62
CA HIS A 208 23.29 -1.25 12.74
C HIS A 208 23.21 0.14 13.40
N ASN A 209 22.30 0.35 14.37
CA ASN A 209 22.13 1.61 15.09
C ASN A 209 21.72 1.35 16.56
N PRO A 210 22.60 0.79 17.39
CA PRO A 210 22.26 0.34 18.76
C PRO A 210 21.97 1.48 19.74
N THR A 211 22.35 2.70 19.40
CA THR A 211 22.07 3.89 20.21
C THR A 211 20.66 4.42 19.99
N ILE A 212 20.06 4.12 18.85
CA ILE A 212 18.73 4.61 18.43
C ILE A 212 17.68 3.53 18.60
N TYR A 213 17.98 2.30 18.15
CA TYR A 213 17.04 1.18 18.17
C TYR A 213 17.18 0.33 19.42
N LYS A 214 16.03 -0.11 19.94
CA LYS A 214 15.93 -1.15 20.98
C LYS A 214 14.92 -2.19 20.54
N SER A 215 15.31 -3.46 20.55
CA SER A 215 14.50 -4.58 20.07
C SER A 215 13.85 -5.34 21.20
N TYR A 216 12.58 -5.67 21.02
CA TYR A 216 11.77 -6.42 21.97
C TYR A 216 10.99 -7.52 21.25
N GLU A 217 11.01 -8.72 21.83
CA GLU A 217 10.15 -9.80 21.37
C GLU A 217 8.68 -9.47 21.63
N MET A 218 7.80 -9.80 20.68
CA MET A 218 6.37 -9.58 20.80
C MET A 218 5.77 -10.49 21.87
N ASN A 219 5.32 -9.92 22.95
CA ASN A 219 4.53 -10.53 24.01
C ASN A 219 3.79 -9.45 24.79
N ASP A 220 2.77 -9.84 25.55
CA ASP A 220 1.90 -8.91 26.29
C ASP A 220 2.68 -8.03 27.28
N LYS A 221 3.68 -8.59 27.96
CA LYS A 221 4.50 -7.85 28.93
C LYS A 221 5.29 -6.72 28.24
N ASN A 222 5.98 -7.03 27.15
CA ASN A 222 6.77 -6.07 26.40
C ASN A 222 5.86 -5.05 25.73
N LEU A 223 4.76 -5.48 25.09
CA LEU A 223 3.79 -4.59 24.47
C LEU A 223 3.24 -3.58 25.48
N LYS A 224 2.75 -4.03 26.62
CA LYS A 224 2.26 -3.17 27.70
C LYS A 224 3.31 -2.18 28.17
N LYS A 225 4.53 -2.67 28.47
CA LYS A 225 5.65 -1.83 28.92
C LYS A 225 5.97 -0.71 27.93
N LEU A 226 6.00 -1.02 26.63
CA LEU A 226 6.37 -0.07 25.59
C LEU A 226 5.26 0.95 25.36
N LEU A 227 4.02 0.50 25.21
CA LEU A 227 2.88 1.37 24.91
C LEU A 227 2.66 2.46 25.94
N ILE A 228 2.81 2.13 27.25
CA ILE A 228 2.61 3.07 28.35
C ILE A 228 3.52 4.31 28.26
N PHE A 229 4.71 4.15 27.69
CA PHE A 229 5.69 5.23 27.59
C PHE A 229 5.86 5.80 26.19
N SER A 230 5.10 5.32 25.21
CA SER A 230 5.22 5.77 23.83
C SER A 230 4.50 7.08 23.58
N ASP A 231 5.17 8.00 22.89
CA ASP A 231 4.57 9.22 22.36
C ASP A 231 3.97 8.95 20.97
N ILE A 232 4.65 8.12 20.14
CA ILE A 232 4.20 7.67 18.84
C ILE A 232 4.21 6.14 18.81
N VAL A 233 3.12 5.57 18.35
CA VAL A 233 3.01 4.14 18.06
C VAL A 233 2.69 3.97 16.58
N ILE A 234 3.54 3.23 15.84
CA ILE A 234 3.23 2.79 14.47
C ILE A 234 2.81 1.33 14.54
N SER A 235 1.54 1.06 14.34
CA SER A 235 1.03 -0.31 14.33
C SER A 235 0.87 -0.80 12.90
N SER A 236 1.70 -1.77 12.50
CA SER A 236 1.85 -2.24 11.13
C SER A 236 1.88 -3.77 11.02
N ILE A 237 1.09 -4.43 11.86
CA ILE A 237 0.93 -5.88 11.77
C ILE A 237 0.11 -6.21 10.53
N TYR A 238 0.63 -7.11 9.71
CA TYR A 238 -0.03 -7.61 8.52
C TYR A 238 -0.33 -9.09 8.66
N ASN A 239 -1.60 -9.47 8.48
CA ASN A 239 -2.03 -10.85 8.40
C ASN A 239 -2.47 -11.14 6.97
N ASN A 240 -1.74 -12.02 6.28
CA ASN A 240 -2.00 -12.32 4.87
C ASN A 240 -3.43 -12.85 4.67
N GLY A 241 -4.26 -12.11 3.92
CA GLY A 241 -5.64 -12.49 3.60
C GLY A 241 -6.63 -12.53 4.78
N MET A 242 -6.24 -12.05 5.98
CA MET A 242 -7.09 -12.08 7.17
C MET A 242 -7.24 -10.68 7.81
N LYS A 243 -8.20 -10.56 8.72
CA LYS A 243 -8.32 -9.35 9.54
C LYS A 243 -7.13 -9.20 10.48
N ALA A 244 -6.73 -7.98 10.75
CA ALA A 244 -5.71 -7.68 11.76
C ALA A 244 -6.20 -8.07 13.16
N SER A 245 -5.30 -8.61 13.98
CA SER A 245 -5.61 -8.93 15.37
C SER A 245 -5.71 -7.65 16.21
N LYS A 246 -6.71 -7.57 17.08
CA LYS A 246 -6.89 -6.46 18.04
C LYS A 246 -5.93 -6.61 19.22
N ILE A 247 -4.67 -6.21 19.01
CA ILE A 247 -3.62 -6.35 20.03
C ILE A 247 -3.54 -5.19 21.02
N ILE A 248 -4.10 -4.04 20.67
CA ILE A 248 -4.17 -2.86 21.53
C ILE A 248 -5.59 -2.76 22.08
N THR A 249 -5.79 -3.33 23.26
CA THR A 249 -7.08 -3.36 23.95
C THR A 249 -7.42 -2.01 24.60
N ASN A 250 -8.67 -1.85 25.01
CA ASN A 250 -9.12 -0.67 25.75
C ASN A 250 -8.34 -0.50 27.06
N ASP A 251 -8.01 -1.58 27.75
CA ASP A 251 -7.20 -1.54 28.98
C ASP A 251 -5.80 -0.94 28.70
N LEU A 252 -5.17 -1.31 27.58
CA LEU A 252 -3.87 -0.72 27.19
C LEU A 252 -4.02 0.76 26.82
N LEU A 253 -5.07 1.14 26.11
CA LEU A 253 -5.39 2.55 25.80
C LEU A 253 -5.62 3.36 27.07
N ASP A 254 -6.28 2.79 28.07
CA ASP A 254 -6.51 3.41 29.38
C ASP A 254 -5.21 3.65 30.13
N LEU A 255 -4.32 2.67 30.11
CA LEU A 255 -2.99 2.81 30.72
C LEU A 255 -2.14 3.88 30.01
N MET A 256 -2.15 3.91 28.67
CA MET A 256 -1.50 4.98 27.91
C MET A 256 -2.05 6.36 28.31
N SER A 257 -3.37 6.50 28.36
CA SER A 257 -4.03 7.76 28.72
C SER A 257 -3.76 8.23 30.15
N SER A 258 -3.57 7.30 31.08
CA SER A 258 -3.35 7.59 32.50
C SER A 258 -1.91 8.02 32.78
N ASN A 259 -0.95 7.53 32.02
CA ASN A 259 0.49 7.72 32.31
C ASN A 259 1.06 9.04 31.75
N ILE A 260 0.27 9.81 31.01
CA ILE A 260 0.67 11.10 30.43
C ILE A 260 1.18 12.10 31.48
N CYS A 261 0.73 11.96 32.74
CA CYS A 261 1.14 12.85 33.83
C CYS A 261 2.56 12.61 34.35
N ASN A 262 3.18 11.47 34.01
CA ASN A 262 4.47 11.04 34.56
C ASN A 262 5.62 11.07 33.53
N SER A 263 5.36 11.40 32.27
CA SER A 263 6.40 11.42 31.23
C SER A 263 7.25 12.70 31.34
N ARG A 264 8.57 12.54 31.30
CA ARG A 264 9.56 13.63 31.25
C ARG A 264 9.44 14.47 29.96
N CYS A 265 8.74 13.98 28.96
CA CYS A 265 8.44 14.64 27.71
C CYS A 265 7.09 15.32 27.82
N SER A 266 7.02 16.62 27.61
CA SER A 266 5.82 17.43 27.69
C SER A 266 4.82 17.19 26.56
N LEU A 267 4.96 16.13 25.78
CA LEU A 267 4.03 15.74 24.74
C LEU A 267 2.79 15.11 25.41
N LYS A 268 1.75 15.92 25.51
CA LYS A 268 0.53 15.61 26.26
C LYS A 268 -0.46 14.69 25.54
N ARG A 269 -0.12 14.13 24.38
CA ARG A 269 -1.08 13.46 23.50
C ARG A 269 -0.43 12.35 22.69
N PRO A 270 -0.34 11.12 23.21
CA PRO A 270 0.19 10.00 22.43
C PRO A 270 -0.69 9.73 21.20
N ILE A 271 -0.04 9.37 20.09
CA ILE A 271 -0.72 9.00 18.86
C ILE A 271 -0.36 7.59 18.44
N ILE A 272 -1.38 6.84 18.02
CA ILE A 272 -1.27 5.53 17.40
C ILE A 272 -1.62 5.69 15.91
N MET A 273 -0.67 5.38 15.04
CA MET A 273 -0.89 5.27 13.61
C MET A 273 -1.26 3.83 13.29
N ASP A 274 -2.54 3.55 13.12
CA ASP A 274 -3.02 2.21 12.82
C ASP A 274 -2.99 1.96 11.30
N VAL A 275 -1.80 1.59 10.81
CA VAL A 275 -1.58 1.36 9.37
C VAL A 275 -2.27 0.09 8.89
N ALA A 276 -2.65 -0.81 9.80
CA ALA A 276 -3.41 -2.02 9.50
C ALA A 276 -4.92 -1.77 9.35
N ILE A 277 -5.37 -0.52 9.30
CA ILE A 277 -6.80 -0.16 9.23
C ILE A 277 -7.51 -0.78 8.02
N ASP A 278 -6.84 -0.95 6.88
CA ASP A 278 -7.40 -1.63 5.71
C ASP A 278 -7.77 -3.10 5.99
N GLN A 279 -7.18 -3.71 7.03
CA GLN A 279 -7.51 -5.05 7.54
C GLN A 279 -8.36 -5.00 8.83
N GLY A 280 -8.99 -3.87 9.14
CA GLY A 280 -9.84 -3.67 10.31
C GLY A 280 -9.14 -3.05 11.52
N GLY A 281 -7.83 -2.79 11.45
CA GLY A 281 -7.05 -2.12 12.49
C GLY A 281 -6.69 -3.00 13.69
N THR A 282 -5.70 -2.55 14.45
CA THR A 282 -5.06 -3.27 15.55
C THR A 282 -5.53 -2.84 16.94
N THR A 283 -6.24 -1.71 17.04
CA THR A 283 -6.86 -1.30 18.31
C THR A 283 -8.33 -1.68 18.34
N GLU A 284 -8.90 -1.89 19.53
CA GLU A 284 -10.34 -2.13 19.69
C GLU A 284 -11.19 -0.92 19.25
N GLN A 285 -10.60 0.28 19.26
CA GLN A 285 -11.23 1.53 18.86
C GLN A 285 -11.04 1.88 17.38
N SER A 286 -10.25 1.13 16.63
CA SER A 286 -9.97 1.45 15.23
C SER A 286 -11.19 1.29 14.35
N LEU A 287 -11.58 2.39 13.72
CA LEU A 287 -12.58 2.49 12.67
C LEU A 287 -12.00 3.32 11.53
N PRO A 288 -12.30 3.02 10.26
CA PRO A 288 -11.84 3.83 9.14
C PRO A 288 -12.24 5.30 9.29
N THR A 289 -11.29 6.20 9.10
CA THR A 289 -11.45 7.66 9.13
C THR A 289 -11.16 8.27 7.77
N THR A 290 -11.32 9.60 7.63
CA THR A 290 -11.03 10.33 6.40
C THR A 290 -9.84 11.27 6.58
N LEU A 291 -9.27 11.77 5.47
CA LEU A 291 -8.20 12.78 5.52
C LEU A 291 -8.64 14.09 6.20
N GLU A 292 -9.92 14.43 6.12
CA GLU A 292 -10.49 15.64 6.73
C GLU A 292 -10.64 15.47 8.25
N LYS A 293 -10.94 14.25 8.70
CA LYS A 293 -11.10 13.90 10.11
C LYS A 293 -10.29 12.61 10.40
N PRO A 294 -8.96 12.68 10.42
CA PRO A 294 -8.10 11.50 10.38
C PRO A 294 -7.98 10.77 11.72
N ILE A 295 -8.45 11.40 12.80
CA ILE A 295 -8.15 10.97 14.18
C ILE A 295 -9.42 10.61 14.93
N ILE A 296 -9.40 9.47 15.59
CA ILE A 296 -10.32 9.08 16.66
C ILE A 296 -9.66 9.46 17.97
N GLN A 297 -10.35 10.18 18.82
CA GLN A 297 -9.88 10.49 20.17
C GLN A 297 -10.47 9.49 21.16
N TYR A 298 -9.62 8.76 21.85
CA TYR A 298 -10.00 7.91 22.97
C TYR A 298 -9.32 8.41 24.25
N LYS A 299 -10.10 9.05 25.14
CA LYS A 299 -9.57 9.75 26.33
C LYS A 299 -8.47 10.75 25.94
N LYS A 300 -7.23 10.51 26.35
CA LYS A 300 -6.06 11.34 26.02
C LYS A 300 -5.21 10.76 24.88
N THR A 301 -5.54 9.58 24.37
CA THR A 301 -4.86 8.92 23.27
C THR A 301 -5.55 9.23 21.94
N HIS A 302 -4.78 9.44 20.89
CA HIS A 302 -5.24 9.70 19.53
C HIS A 302 -4.93 8.51 18.65
N ILE A 303 -5.86 8.14 17.78
CA ILE A 303 -5.72 6.99 16.87
C ILE A 303 -5.97 7.49 15.46
N TYR A 304 -4.95 7.45 14.61
CA TYR A 304 -5.03 7.78 13.21
C TYR A 304 -5.41 6.53 12.42
N CYS A 305 -6.53 6.55 11.74
CA CYS A 305 -7.13 5.39 11.06
C CYS A 305 -7.52 5.70 9.62
N VAL A 306 -6.75 6.53 8.92
CA VAL A 306 -7.00 6.81 7.50
C VAL A 306 -6.56 5.61 6.66
N PRO A 307 -7.49 4.98 5.91
CA PRO A 307 -7.15 3.87 5.03
C PRO A 307 -6.42 4.37 3.78
N ASN A 308 -5.80 3.44 3.06
CA ASN A 308 -5.21 3.71 1.75
C ASN A 308 -4.16 4.85 1.75
N ILE A 309 -3.32 4.90 2.78
CA ILE A 309 -2.31 5.95 2.98
C ILE A 309 -1.48 6.24 1.70
N PRO A 310 -1.06 5.26 0.86
CA PRO A 310 -0.30 5.57 -0.35
C PRO A 310 -1.01 6.48 -1.36
N SER A 311 -2.34 6.58 -1.34
CA SER A 311 -3.07 7.50 -2.21
C SER A 311 -2.88 8.98 -1.85
N THR A 312 -2.34 9.27 -0.67
CA THR A 312 -2.01 10.64 -0.25
C THR A 312 -0.72 11.19 -0.88
N GLU A 313 0.09 10.30 -1.46
CA GLU A 313 1.29 10.62 -2.25
C GLU A 313 1.13 10.06 -3.68
N PRO A 314 0.11 10.52 -4.44
CA PRO A 314 -0.34 9.83 -5.64
C PRO A 314 0.72 9.78 -6.74
N THR A 315 1.51 10.84 -6.91
CA THR A 315 2.57 10.88 -7.93
C THR A 315 3.67 9.86 -7.65
N GLU A 316 4.25 9.87 -6.43
CA GLU A 316 5.30 8.91 -6.06
C GLU A 316 4.77 7.48 -6.07
N ALA A 317 3.57 7.29 -5.55
CA ALA A 317 2.94 5.97 -5.48
C ALA A 317 2.62 5.42 -6.87
N SER A 318 2.14 6.24 -7.81
CA SER A 318 1.89 5.81 -9.19
C SER A 318 3.17 5.43 -9.93
N ILE A 319 4.24 6.22 -9.79
CA ILE A 319 5.54 5.89 -10.37
C ILE A 319 6.05 4.55 -9.85
N LYS A 320 6.06 4.36 -8.53
CA LYS A 320 6.56 3.11 -7.92
C LYS A 320 5.69 1.90 -8.26
N LEU A 321 4.37 2.09 -8.30
CA LEU A 321 3.43 1.04 -8.68
C LEU A 321 3.62 0.64 -10.13
N SER A 322 3.65 1.60 -11.04
CA SER A 322 3.84 1.41 -12.46
C SER A 322 5.14 0.66 -12.76
N ASN A 323 6.24 1.08 -12.14
CA ASN A 323 7.54 0.39 -12.24
C ASN A 323 7.48 -1.07 -11.75
N ALA A 324 6.73 -1.32 -10.66
CA ALA A 324 6.59 -2.66 -10.11
C ALA A 324 5.69 -3.57 -10.96
N ILE A 325 4.68 -3.02 -11.62
CA ILE A 325 3.78 -3.74 -12.54
C ILE A 325 4.47 -4.05 -13.87
N TYR A 326 5.36 -3.17 -14.34
CA TYR A 326 5.97 -3.22 -15.66
C TYR A 326 6.48 -4.60 -16.09
N PRO A 327 7.32 -5.32 -15.30
CA PRO A 327 7.85 -6.63 -15.72
C PRO A 327 6.76 -7.69 -15.92
N TYR A 328 5.69 -7.64 -15.11
CA TYR A 328 4.56 -8.54 -15.21
C TYR A 328 3.72 -8.26 -16.46
N LEU A 329 3.54 -6.98 -16.78
CA LEU A 329 2.84 -6.57 -17.99
C LEU A 329 3.64 -7.00 -19.23
N CYS A 330 4.96 -6.79 -19.27
CA CYS A 330 5.82 -7.26 -20.34
C CYS A 330 5.69 -8.78 -20.57
N SER A 331 5.66 -9.55 -19.48
CA SER A 331 5.51 -11.00 -19.55
C SER A 331 4.15 -11.44 -20.11
N LEU A 332 3.05 -10.79 -19.70
CA LEU A 332 1.73 -11.04 -20.25
C LEU A 332 1.63 -10.72 -21.76
N LEU A 333 2.38 -9.73 -22.20
CA LEU A 333 2.45 -9.31 -23.59
C LEU A 333 3.47 -10.10 -24.42
N SER A 334 4.20 -11.03 -23.81
CA SER A 334 5.31 -11.77 -24.44
C SER A 334 6.37 -10.82 -25.05
N VAL A 335 6.60 -9.67 -24.40
CA VAL A 335 7.65 -8.72 -24.82
C VAL A 335 9.01 -9.35 -24.55
N ASN A 336 9.83 -9.49 -25.57
CA ASN A 336 11.23 -9.92 -25.40
C ASN A 336 12.02 -8.80 -24.73
N THR A 337 12.02 -8.77 -23.40
CA THR A 337 12.97 -7.96 -22.62
C THR A 337 14.35 -8.61 -22.76
N CYS A 338 15.43 -7.85 -22.59
CA CYS A 338 16.83 -8.28 -22.76
C CYS A 338 17.22 -9.58 -22.01
N ASP A 339 16.36 -10.08 -21.12
CA ASP A 339 16.48 -11.36 -20.41
C ASP A 339 15.31 -12.28 -20.77
N SER A 340 15.46 -13.12 -21.78
CA SER A 340 14.46 -14.12 -22.18
C SER A 340 14.08 -15.10 -21.05
N ASN A 341 14.99 -15.36 -20.09
CA ASN A 341 14.73 -16.16 -18.90
C ASN A 341 13.87 -15.45 -17.83
N SER A 342 13.74 -14.13 -17.90
CA SER A 342 12.95 -13.35 -16.92
C SER A 342 11.44 -13.42 -17.19
N ASN A 343 11.02 -13.52 -18.44
CA ASN A 343 9.60 -13.59 -18.80
C ASN A 343 8.92 -14.84 -18.21
N ASP A 344 9.56 -15.99 -18.26
CA ASP A 344 9.05 -17.23 -17.67
C ASP A 344 8.90 -17.13 -16.13
N LYS A 345 9.80 -16.38 -15.48
CA LYS A 345 9.74 -16.14 -14.05
C LYS A 345 8.48 -15.34 -13.68
N TYR A 346 8.25 -14.20 -14.30
CA TYR A 346 7.11 -13.34 -13.99
C TYR A 346 5.77 -13.98 -14.36
N LEU A 347 5.71 -14.78 -15.43
CA LEU A 347 4.51 -15.58 -15.74
C LEU A 347 4.22 -16.61 -14.65
N ARG A 348 5.24 -17.34 -14.15
CA ARG A 348 5.05 -18.28 -13.04
C ARG A 348 4.58 -17.58 -11.75
N GLU A 349 5.09 -16.40 -11.45
CA GLU A 349 4.67 -15.60 -10.29
C GLU A 349 3.21 -15.15 -10.45
N LEU A 350 2.79 -14.73 -11.64
CA LEU A 350 1.40 -14.42 -11.97
C LEU A 350 0.50 -15.64 -11.87
N ASP A 351 0.90 -16.77 -12.39
CA ASP A 351 0.09 -18.00 -12.37
C ASP A 351 -0.15 -18.48 -10.93
N ARG A 352 0.83 -18.33 -10.03
CA ARG A 352 0.68 -18.60 -8.59
C ARG A 352 -0.31 -17.65 -7.92
N ALA A 353 -0.35 -16.41 -8.37
CA ALA A 353 -1.19 -15.35 -7.82
C ALA A 353 -2.57 -15.24 -8.46
N LYS A 354 -2.80 -16.02 -9.54
CA LYS A 354 -4.07 -16.00 -10.26
C LYS A 354 -5.20 -16.46 -9.34
N TYR A 355 -6.22 -15.62 -9.23
CA TYR A 355 -7.45 -16.03 -8.59
C TYR A 355 -8.14 -17.07 -9.46
N VAL A 356 -8.19 -18.30 -8.97
CA VAL A 356 -8.86 -19.42 -9.65
C VAL A 356 -10.24 -19.57 -9.04
N ASN A 357 -11.26 -19.50 -9.89
CA ASN A 357 -12.63 -19.82 -9.50
C ASN A 357 -12.71 -21.33 -9.23
N TYR A 358 -12.76 -21.76 -7.98
CA TYR A 358 -13.14 -23.11 -7.57
C TYR A 358 -14.62 -23.17 -7.24
#